data_56c91a7397178b8f6ce5615dea183786
#
_entry.id   56c91a7397178b8f6ce5615dea183786
#
_cell.length_a   1.000
_cell.length_b   1.000
_cell.length_c   1.000
_cell.angle_alpha   90.00
_cell.angle_beta   90.00
_cell.angle_gamma   90.00
#
_symmetry.space_group_name_H-M   'P 1'
#
loop_
_entity.id
_entity.type
_entity.pdbx_description
1 polymer ?
#
loop_
_entity_poly.entity_id
_entity_poly.type
_entity_poly.pdbx_seq_one_letter_code
_entity_poly.pdbx_strand_id
1 'polypeptide(L)'
;FMGIGYSGILTGNITSWLGEKNRKKALGLVPLKNKQNHMVIFGWRPDMPLLLINILKLHQQSSKYLVLVNNVDINKINNLRQYPALQDIYYFRGNYTNTEVLHNICIESAEKALILADEESGKSADEIDFKTVQAAKAVERLNPKIFTIAEIIQPEFGSSLTRANVEETITNRYTCRALTSNLALLSGLHSIIRILFNNKSGLLQILDLPDKYIGKTFVELTQDYNDILVIGMLENSGDLAWLKQEKMHDIQKSVSIQLAIQKLMEIKNMR
;
A
#
# COMPACT_ATOMS: atom_id res chain seq x y z
N PHE A 1 4.15 -46.52 -36.82
CA PHE A 1 4.22 -46.81 -35.34
C PHE A 1 5.14 -45.89 -34.56
N MET A 2 6.16 -45.28 -35.14
CA MET A 2 7.10 -44.35 -34.45
C MET A 2 6.47 -43.00 -34.06
N GLY A 3 5.44 -42.50 -34.78
CA GLY A 3 4.85 -41.19 -34.52
C GLY A 3 4.03 -41.11 -33.23
N ILE A 4 3.40 -42.18 -32.78
CA ILE A 4 2.55 -42.23 -31.60
C ILE A 4 3.39 -42.20 -30.31
N GLY A 5 4.55 -42.89 -30.34
CA GLY A 5 5.48 -42.87 -29.19
C GLY A 5 6.12 -41.49 -28.94
N TYR A 6 6.46 -40.78 -30.02
CA TYR A 6 7.06 -39.48 -29.94
C TYR A 6 6.09 -38.40 -29.43
N SER A 7 4.83 -38.44 -29.85
CA SER A 7 3.77 -37.55 -29.35
C SER A 7 3.47 -37.76 -27.89
N GLY A 8 3.48 -39.01 -27.41
CA GLY A 8 3.27 -39.34 -25.99
C GLY A 8 4.38 -38.77 -25.07
N ILE A 9 5.65 -38.92 -25.48
CA ILE A 9 6.78 -38.40 -24.74
C ILE A 9 6.77 -36.86 -24.72
N LEU A 10 6.45 -36.23 -25.85
CA LEU A 10 6.37 -34.76 -25.95
C LEU A 10 5.24 -34.21 -25.07
N THR A 11 4.06 -34.83 -25.13
CA THR A 11 2.91 -34.44 -24.29
C THR A 11 3.21 -34.62 -22.81
N GLY A 12 3.84 -35.74 -22.42
CA GLY A 12 4.26 -36.01 -21.04
C GLY A 12 5.24 -34.97 -20.50
N ASN A 13 6.25 -34.60 -21.27
CA ASN A 13 7.22 -33.59 -20.90
C ASN A 13 6.60 -32.19 -20.76
N ILE A 14 5.72 -31.80 -21.69
CA ILE A 14 5.00 -30.51 -21.65
C ILE A 14 4.10 -30.47 -20.41
N THR A 15 3.33 -31.53 -20.14
CA THR A 15 2.43 -31.61 -18.99
C THR A 15 3.20 -31.53 -17.67
N SER A 16 4.32 -32.25 -17.55
CA SER A 16 5.20 -32.21 -16.38
C SER A 16 5.80 -30.83 -16.17
N TRP A 17 6.31 -30.18 -17.22
CA TRP A 17 6.85 -28.84 -17.16
C TRP A 17 5.79 -27.79 -16.74
N LEU A 18 4.59 -27.86 -17.33
CA LEU A 18 3.46 -26.99 -16.95
C LEU A 18 3.05 -27.22 -15.49
N GLY A 19 2.97 -28.47 -15.05
CA GLY A 19 2.67 -28.83 -13.67
C GLY A 19 3.71 -28.26 -12.69
N GLU A 20 5.00 -28.37 -12.99
CA GLU A 20 6.05 -27.81 -12.16
C GLU A 20 6.01 -26.28 -12.11
N LYS A 21 5.80 -25.62 -13.25
CA LYS A 21 5.65 -24.17 -13.32
C LYS A 21 4.47 -23.67 -12.50
N ASN A 22 3.31 -24.33 -12.60
CA ASN A 22 2.12 -24.02 -11.83
C ASN A 22 2.35 -24.23 -10.33
N ARG A 23 3.05 -25.31 -9.94
CA ARG A 23 3.43 -25.56 -8.56
C ARG A 23 4.36 -24.47 -8.02
N LYS A 24 5.40 -24.08 -8.76
CA LYS A 24 6.29 -22.99 -8.38
C LYS A 24 5.53 -21.66 -8.24
N LYS A 25 4.59 -21.37 -9.12
CA LYS A 25 3.73 -20.19 -9.04
C LYS A 25 2.84 -20.25 -7.78
N ALA A 26 2.25 -21.40 -7.50
CA ALA A 26 1.43 -21.59 -6.31
C ALA A 26 2.23 -21.37 -5.01
N LEU A 27 3.48 -21.78 -4.98
CA LEU A 27 4.40 -21.61 -3.87
C LEU A 27 5.01 -20.20 -3.76
N GLY A 28 4.73 -19.29 -4.69
CA GLY A 28 5.27 -17.94 -4.71
C GLY A 28 6.76 -17.87 -5.08
N LEU A 29 7.25 -18.80 -5.87
CA LEU A 29 8.68 -18.91 -6.25
C LEU A 29 8.97 -18.40 -7.67
N VAL A 30 7.97 -17.85 -8.36
CA VAL A 30 8.12 -17.35 -9.73
C VAL A 30 8.26 -15.83 -9.69
N PRO A 31 9.34 -15.24 -10.23
CA PRO A 31 9.45 -13.79 -10.31
C PRO A 31 8.39 -13.15 -11.21
N LEU A 32 7.91 -11.98 -10.81
CA LEU A 32 7.03 -11.16 -11.63
C LEU A 32 7.81 -10.61 -12.81
N LYS A 33 7.24 -10.63 -14.02
CA LYS A 33 7.89 -10.14 -15.22
C LYS A 33 7.05 -9.05 -15.87
N ASN A 34 7.72 -7.94 -16.22
CA ASN A 34 7.16 -6.86 -17.06
C ASN A 34 5.80 -6.32 -16.57
N LYS A 35 5.59 -6.24 -15.26
CA LYS A 35 4.42 -5.58 -14.67
C LYS A 35 4.76 -4.16 -14.26
N GLN A 36 3.82 -3.25 -14.52
CA GLN A 36 3.93 -1.82 -14.19
C GLN A 36 2.65 -1.36 -13.49
N ASN A 37 2.74 -0.29 -12.75
CA ASN A 37 1.59 0.36 -12.09
C ASN A 37 0.80 -0.60 -11.18
N HIS A 38 1.49 -1.57 -10.58
CA HIS A 38 0.88 -2.51 -9.65
C HIS A 38 1.02 -2.04 -8.20
N MET A 39 0.18 -2.57 -7.34
CA MET A 39 0.26 -2.36 -5.90
C MET A 39 0.91 -3.56 -5.23
N VAL A 40 1.89 -3.31 -4.35
CA VAL A 40 2.57 -4.35 -3.58
C VAL A 40 2.14 -4.26 -2.12
N ILE A 41 1.79 -5.40 -1.53
CA ILE A 41 1.43 -5.52 -0.12
C ILE A 41 2.43 -6.44 0.56
N PHE A 42 3.11 -5.92 1.58
CA PHE A 42 4.11 -6.61 2.37
C PHE A 42 3.58 -6.99 3.74
N GLY A 43 4.00 -8.14 4.25
CA GLY A 43 3.60 -8.60 5.57
C GLY A 43 2.33 -9.44 5.57
N TRP A 44 1.79 -9.66 6.76
CA TRP A 44 0.61 -10.47 6.99
C TRP A 44 -0.14 -10.02 8.24
N ARG A 45 -1.47 -10.17 8.21
CA ARG A 45 -2.34 -9.94 9.36
C ARG A 45 -3.51 -10.94 9.37
N PRO A 46 -4.16 -11.17 10.52
CA PRO A 46 -5.23 -12.19 10.62
C PRO A 46 -6.41 -11.95 9.67
N ASP A 47 -6.79 -10.70 9.46
CA ASP A 47 -7.90 -10.29 8.61
C ASP A 47 -7.49 -10.01 7.15
N MET A 48 -6.33 -10.54 6.71
CA MET A 48 -5.81 -10.34 5.35
C MET A 48 -6.84 -10.57 4.23
N PRO A 49 -7.69 -11.62 4.24
CA PRO A 49 -8.68 -11.81 3.18
C PRO A 49 -9.65 -10.63 3.07
N LEU A 50 -10.13 -10.10 4.19
CA LEU A 50 -11.07 -8.98 4.21
C LEU A 50 -10.39 -7.69 3.76
N LEU A 51 -9.16 -7.44 4.19
CA LEU A 51 -8.36 -6.29 3.76
C LEU A 51 -8.19 -6.29 2.24
N LEU A 52 -7.74 -7.41 1.66
CA LEU A 52 -7.51 -7.53 0.22
C LEU A 52 -8.80 -7.39 -0.59
N ILE A 53 -9.90 -8.00 -0.13
CA ILE A 53 -11.22 -7.86 -0.78
C ILE A 53 -11.68 -6.40 -0.76
N ASN A 54 -11.48 -5.69 0.35
CA ASN A 54 -11.85 -4.28 0.46
C ASN A 54 -10.98 -3.41 -0.46
N ILE A 55 -9.67 -3.65 -0.52
CA ILE A 55 -8.77 -2.95 -1.46
C ILE A 55 -9.24 -3.19 -2.90
N LEU A 56 -9.53 -4.43 -3.29
CA LEU A 56 -10.01 -4.75 -4.63
C LEU A 56 -11.34 -4.07 -4.96
N LYS A 57 -12.29 -4.00 -4.02
CA LYS A 57 -13.57 -3.31 -4.22
C LYS A 57 -13.41 -1.81 -4.44
N LEU A 58 -12.54 -1.17 -3.68
CA LEU A 58 -12.25 0.26 -3.81
C LEU A 58 -11.51 0.58 -5.12
N HIS A 59 -10.75 -0.37 -5.66
CA HIS A 59 -9.98 -0.23 -6.89
C HIS A 59 -10.70 -0.72 -8.16
N GLN A 60 -11.98 -1.07 -8.09
CA GLN A 60 -12.74 -1.55 -9.27
C GLN A 60 -12.72 -0.59 -10.48
N GLN A 61 -12.41 0.68 -10.28
CA GLN A 61 -12.25 1.67 -11.36
C GLN A 61 -10.84 1.70 -11.98
N SER A 62 -9.83 1.11 -11.35
CA SER A 62 -8.50 0.94 -11.92
C SER A 62 -8.09 -0.52 -11.75
N SER A 63 -7.92 -1.24 -12.87
CA SER A 63 -7.51 -2.66 -12.91
C SER A 63 -6.07 -2.85 -12.39
N LYS A 64 -5.83 -2.47 -11.13
CA LYS A 64 -4.50 -2.58 -10.53
C LYS A 64 -4.23 -4.02 -10.11
N TYR A 65 -3.12 -4.52 -10.55
CA TYR A 65 -2.63 -5.84 -10.19
C TYR A 65 -2.08 -5.82 -8.77
N LEU A 66 -2.56 -6.71 -7.89
CA LEU A 66 -2.06 -6.83 -6.53
C LEU A 66 -0.99 -7.91 -6.43
N VAL A 67 0.11 -7.57 -5.77
CA VAL A 67 1.21 -8.47 -5.46
C VAL A 67 1.35 -8.58 -3.95
N LEU A 68 1.16 -9.77 -3.40
CA LEU A 68 1.34 -10.06 -1.99
C LEU A 68 2.71 -10.67 -1.74
N VAL A 69 3.48 -10.09 -0.81
CA VAL A 69 4.85 -10.53 -0.49
C VAL A 69 5.00 -10.78 1.00
N ASN A 70 5.27 -12.00 1.38
CA ASN A 70 5.57 -12.38 2.75
C ASN A 70 6.26 -13.76 2.80
N ASN A 71 6.49 -14.26 4.02
CA ASN A 71 7.06 -15.59 4.22
C ASN A 71 6.19 -16.44 5.17
N VAL A 72 4.86 -16.30 5.05
CA VAL A 72 3.92 -17.09 5.86
C VAL A 72 3.83 -18.54 5.38
N ASP A 73 3.20 -19.38 6.20
CA ASP A 73 2.89 -20.75 5.83
C ASP A 73 2.00 -20.79 4.57
N ILE A 74 2.32 -21.70 3.65
CA ILE A 74 1.61 -21.82 2.37
C ILE A 74 0.12 -22.16 2.56
N ASN A 75 -0.25 -22.79 3.66
CA ASN A 75 -1.65 -23.10 3.96
C ASN A 75 -2.46 -21.81 4.16
N LYS A 76 -1.87 -20.75 4.73
CA LYS A 76 -2.51 -19.43 4.84
C LYS A 76 -2.82 -18.85 3.46
N ILE A 77 -1.90 -18.99 2.52
CA ILE A 77 -2.09 -18.56 1.13
C ILE A 77 -3.14 -19.40 0.40
N ASN A 78 -3.14 -20.71 0.62
CA ASN A 78 -4.16 -21.59 0.04
C ASN A 78 -5.56 -21.26 0.57
N ASN A 79 -5.69 -20.96 1.87
CA ASN A 79 -6.95 -20.51 2.46
C ASN A 79 -7.40 -19.16 1.89
N LEU A 80 -6.46 -18.23 1.65
CA LEU A 80 -6.76 -16.96 1.01
C LEU A 80 -7.32 -17.15 -0.41
N ARG A 81 -6.78 -18.10 -1.18
CA ARG A 81 -7.24 -18.41 -2.55
C ARG A 81 -8.61 -19.08 -2.61
N GLN A 82 -9.16 -19.54 -1.50
CA GLN A 82 -10.55 -20.04 -1.45
C GLN A 82 -11.59 -18.94 -1.67
N TYR A 83 -11.22 -17.67 -1.43
CA TYR A 83 -12.08 -16.54 -1.73
C TYR A 83 -12.04 -16.24 -3.24
N PRO A 84 -13.20 -16.26 -3.96
CA PRO A 84 -13.25 -16.09 -5.41
C PRO A 84 -12.55 -14.82 -5.90
N ALA A 85 -12.65 -13.71 -5.15
CA ALA A 85 -12.02 -12.45 -5.50
C ALA A 85 -10.48 -12.45 -5.37
N LEU A 86 -9.90 -13.46 -4.70
CA LEU A 86 -8.47 -13.53 -4.39
C LEU A 86 -7.75 -14.69 -5.08
N GLN A 87 -8.45 -15.45 -5.95
CA GLN A 87 -7.87 -16.61 -6.65
C GLN A 87 -6.68 -16.22 -7.54
N ASP A 88 -6.77 -15.05 -8.17
CA ASP A 88 -5.78 -14.56 -9.13
C ASP A 88 -4.72 -13.63 -8.52
N ILE A 89 -4.74 -13.45 -7.18
CA ILE A 89 -3.75 -12.60 -6.52
C ILE A 89 -2.35 -13.18 -6.73
N TYR A 90 -1.42 -12.30 -7.10
CA TYR A 90 -0.04 -12.74 -7.28
C TYR A 90 0.65 -12.82 -5.92
N TYR A 91 1.16 -13.99 -5.59
CA TYR A 91 1.91 -14.25 -4.37
C TYR A 91 3.38 -14.46 -4.67
N PHE A 92 4.24 -13.77 -3.96
CA PHE A 92 5.69 -13.99 -3.98
C PHE A 92 6.20 -14.27 -2.56
N ARG A 93 6.85 -15.41 -2.38
CA ARG A 93 7.39 -15.82 -1.08
C ARG A 93 8.80 -15.30 -0.90
N GLY A 94 9.02 -14.46 0.13
CA GLY A 94 10.33 -13.93 0.41
C GLY A 94 10.36 -12.94 1.55
N ASN A 95 11.58 -12.65 2.01
CA ASN A 95 11.81 -11.58 2.96
C ASN A 95 11.84 -10.24 2.22
N TYR A 96 10.83 -9.42 2.42
CA TYR A 96 10.63 -8.14 1.74
C TYR A 96 11.60 -7.02 2.18
N THR A 97 12.53 -7.28 3.11
CA THR A 97 13.67 -6.39 3.37
C THR A 97 14.85 -6.67 2.44
N ASN A 98 14.81 -7.79 1.69
CA ASN A 98 15.86 -8.19 0.77
C ASN A 98 15.63 -7.54 -0.60
N THR A 99 16.64 -6.84 -1.11
CA THR A 99 16.64 -6.16 -2.41
C THR A 99 16.34 -7.12 -3.58
N GLU A 100 16.85 -8.34 -3.56
CA GLU A 100 16.60 -9.34 -4.59
C GLU A 100 15.11 -9.71 -4.67
N VAL A 101 14.44 -9.86 -3.52
CA VAL A 101 12.99 -10.11 -3.43
C VAL A 101 12.23 -8.94 -4.04
N LEU A 102 12.64 -7.71 -3.77
CA LEU A 102 12.01 -6.50 -4.30
C LEU A 102 12.18 -6.40 -5.83
N HIS A 103 13.35 -6.72 -6.37
CA HIS A 103 13.57 -6.82 -7.82
C HIS A 103 12.69 -7.89 -8.48
N ASN A 104 12.56 -9.05 -7.83
CA ASN A 104 11.74 -10.17 -8.35
C ASN A 104 10.24 -9.86 -8.43
N ILE A 105 9.79 -8.79 -7.80
CA ILE A 105 8.40 -8.31 -7.87
C ILE A 105 8.25 -7.01 -8.65
N CYS A 106 9.29 -6.59 -9.37
CA CYS A 106 9.32 -5.35 -10.17
C CYS A 106 8.97 -4.10 -9.35
N ILE A 107 9.54 -3.94 -8.15
CA ILE A 107 9.23 -2.81 -7.26
C ILE A 107 9.52 -1.46 -7.92
N GLU A 108 10.51 -1.39 -8.83
CA GLU A 108 10.94 -0.19 -9.54
C GLU A 108 9.82 0.42 -10.41
N SER A 109 8.86 -0.41 -10.81
CA SER A 109 7.72 -0.02 -11.64
C SER A 109 6.38 -0.15 -10.92
N ALA A 110 6.38 -0.42 -9.62
CA ALA A 110 5.19 -0.41 -8.78
C ALA A 110 4.72 1.03 -8.54
N GLU A 111 3.41 1.22 -8.43
CA GLU A 111 2.82 2.52 -8.14
C GLU A 111 2.65 2.75 -6.64
N LYS A 112 2.24 1.70 -5.93
CA LYS A 112 1.96 1.78 -4.48
C LYS A 112 2.56 0.61 -3.72
N ALA A 113 3.03 0.88 -2.50
CA ALA A 113 3.45 -0.11 -1.54
C ALA A 113 2.68 0.05 -0.22
N LEU A 114 2.12 -1.04 0.28
CA LEU A 114 1.54 -1.12 1.62
C LEU A 114 2.36 -2.08 2.46
N ILE A 115 3.01 -1.58 3.50
CA ILE A 115 3.82 -2.38 4.41
C ILE A 115 3.03 -2.55 5.70
N LEU A 116 2.58 -3.76 5.98
CA LEU A 116 1.80 -4.11 7.15
C LEU A 116 2.70 -4.48 8.33
N ALA A 117 2.27 -4.14 9.53
CA ALA A 117 2.86 -4.65 10.77
C ALA A 117 2.53 -6.15 10.91
N ASP A 118 3.55 -7.02 10.81
CA ASP A 118 3.40 -8.48 10.82
C ASP A 118 3.33 -9.00 12.26
N GLU A 119 2.21 -8.70 12.97
CA GLU A 119 2.00 -9.06 14.37
C GLU A 119 1.91 -10.58 14.59
N GLU A 120 1.59 -11.39 13.57
CA GLU A 120 1.57 -12.84 13.66
C GLU A 120 2.96 -13.50 13.58
N SER A 121 4.00 -12.72 13.37
CA SER A 121 5.39 -13.25 13.27
C SER A 121 5.94 -13.80 14.59
N GLY A 122 5.24 -13.56 15.71
CA GLY A 122 5.69 -13.94 17.06
C GLY A 122 6.85 -13.10 17.59
N LYS A 123 7.16 -11.98 16.93
CA LYS A 123 8.22 -11.03 17.28
C LYS A 123 7.72 -9.94 18.21
N SER A 124 8.65 -9.27 18.88
CA SER A 124 8.35 -8.06 19.66
C SER A 124 7.88 -6.91 18.75
N ALA A 125 7.17 -5.94 19.32
CA ALA A 125 6.72 -4.76 18.58
C ALA A 125 7.89 -3.99 17.96
N ASP A 126 9.01 -3.87 18.70
CA ASP A 126 10.24 -3.23 18.21
C ASP A 126 10.82 -3.93 16.97
N GLU A 127 10.86 -5.26 16.99
CA GLU A 127 11.38 -6.04 15.85
C GLU A 127 10.47 -5.94 14.62
N ILE A 128 9.15 -5.88 14.83
CA ILE A 128 8.17 -5.71 13.75
C ILE A 128 8.35 -4.33 13.13
N ASP A 129 8.37 -3.27 13.95
CA ASP A 129 8.49 -1.90 13.48
C ASP A 129 9.85 -1.63 12.83
N PHE A 130 10.92 -2.19 13.40
CA PHE A 130 12.25 -2.12 12.78
C PHE A 130 12.27 -2.77 11.39
N LYS A 131 11.63 -3.94 11.25
CA LYS A 131 11.48 -4.61 9.95
C LYS A 131 10.68 -3.76 8.96
N THR A 132 9.60 -3.11 9.42
CA THR A 132 8.79 -2.20 8.61
C THR A 132 9.62 -1.02 8.10
N VAL A 133 10.40 -0.38 8.98
CA VAL A 133 11.32 0.72 8.61
C VAL A 133 12.40 0.26 7.62
N GLN A 134 12.98 -0.94 7.83
CA GLN A 134 13.95 -1.49 6.88
C GLN A 134 13.33 -1.76 5.50
N ALA A 135 12.14 -2.33 5.46
CA ALA A 135 11.42 -2.58 4.22
C ALA A 135 11.10 -1.27 3.49
N ALA A 136 10.58 -0.26 4.21
CA ALA A 136 10.30 1.06 3.65
C ALA A 136 11.55 1.69 3.03
N LYS A 137 12.68 1.71 3.75
CA LYS A 137 13.95 2.21 3.22
C LYS A 137 14.41 1.48 1.96
N ALA A 138 14.23 0.16 1.90
CA ALA A 138 14.62 -0.63 0.74
C ALA A 138 13.71 -0.33 -0.47
N VAL A 139 12.40 -0.22 -0.25
CA VAL A 139 11.41 0.13 -1.27
C VAL A 139 11.67 1.52 -1.83
N GLU A 140 11.81 2.54 -0.97
CA GLU A 140 12.04 3.92 -1.34
C GLU A 140 13.37 4.13 -2.08
N ARG A 141 14.41 3.39 -1.71
CA ARG A 141 15.70 3.42 -2.41
C ARG A 141 15.61 2.89 -3.83
N LEU A 142 14.81 1.83 -4.07
CA LEU A 142 14.66 1.21 -5.38
C LEU A 142 13.67 1.95 -6.28
N ASN A 143 12.64 2.53 -5.68
CA ASN A 143 11.65 3.30 -6.42
C ASN A 143 11.28 4.58 -5.64
N PRO A 144 12.02 5.68 -5.82
CA PRO A 144 11.73 6.96 -5.14
C PRO A 144 10.40 7.60 -5.54
N LYS A 145 9.70 7.07 -6.55
CA LYS A 145 8.41 7.60 -7.02
C LYS A 145 7.22 6.81 -6.48
N ILE A 146 7.46 5.69 -5.82
CA ILE A 146 6.41 4.85 -5.28
C ILE A 146 5.66 5.60 -4.15
N PHE A 147 4.35 5.41 -4.07
CA PHE A 147 3.56 5.88 -2.93
C PHE A 147 3.57 4.80 -1.85
N THR A 148 4.30 5.05 -0.76
CA THR A 148 4.47 4.07 0.32
C THR A 148 3.59 4.40 1.51
N ILE A 149 2.84 3.40 1.94
CA ILE A 149 2.05 3.41 3.18
C ILE A 149 2.67 2.37 4.12
N ALA A 150 2.99 2.76 5.35
CA ALA A 150 3.58 1.84 6.33
C ALA A 150 2.77 1.79 7.63
N GLU A 151 2.45 0.59 8.07
CA GLU A 151 1.80 0.33 9.36
C GLU A 151 2.85 0.04 10.42
N ILE A 152 2.76 0.72 11.58
CA ILE A 152 3.60 0.51 12.75
C ILE A 152 2.75 0.31 14.00
N ILE A 153 3.33 -0.37 14.97
CA ILE A 153 2.72 -0.62 16.27
C ILE A 153 2.99 0.55 17.22
N GLN A 154 4.22 1.06 17.21
CA GLN A 154 4.71 2.09 18.13
C GLN A 154 4.93 3.42 17.40
N PRO A 155 4.32 4.52 17.88
CA PRO A 155 4.41 5.84 17.23
C PRO A 155 5.84 6.37 17.10
N GLU A 156 6.75 5.93 17.99
CA GLU A 156 8.16 6.35 18.04
C GLU A 156 8.91 6.07 16.72
N PHE A 157 8.53 5.00 16.01
CA PHE A 157 9.11 4.66 14.71
C PHE A 157 8.63 5.57 13.56
N GLY A 158 7.58 6.38 13.77
CA GLY A 158 7.05 7.28 12.76
C GLY A 158 8.10 8.24 12.19
N SER A 159 8.95 8.84 13.06
CA SER A 159 10.04 9.71 12.61
C SER A 159 11.06 9.01 11.70
N SER A 160 11.26 7.71 11.88
CA SER A 160 12.15 6.91 11.02
C SER A 160 11.54 6.63 9.65
N LEU A 161 10.22 6.48 9.57
CA LEU A 161 9.49 6.34 8.31
C LEU A 161 9.45 7.66 7.54
N THR A 162 9.21 8.79 8.20
CA THR A 162 9.29 10.12 7.58
C THR A 162 10.69 10.37 6.97
N ARG A 163 11.76 10.01 7.70
CA ARG A 163 13.14 10.10 7.16
C ARG A 163 13.41 9.13 6.02
N ALA A 164 12.63 8.06 5.90
CA ALA A 164 12.69 7.12 4.79
C ALA A 164 11.84 7.56 3.59
N ASN A 165 11.22 8.74 3.63
CA ASN A 165 10.32 9.31 2.60
C ASN A 165 9.00 8.55 2.42
N VAL A 166 8.53 7.86 3.46
CA VAL A 166 7.20 7.23 3.46
C VAL A 166 6.12 8.32 3.50
N GLU A 167 5.14 8.24 2.60
CA GLU A 167 4.07 9.25 2.50
C GLU A 167 3.07 9.15 3.65
N GLU A 168 2.65 7.91 3.97
CA GLU A 168 1.60 7.70 4.98
C GLU A 168 2.05 6.69 6.03
N THR A 169 1.85 7.04 7.29
CA THR A 169 2.12 6.14 8.41
C THR A 169 0.83 5.83 9.17
N ILE A 170 0.53 4.55 9.32
CA ILE A 170 -0.65 4.07 10.06
C ILE A 170 -0.20 3.51 11.40
N THR A 171 -0.77 4.00 12.51
CA THR A 171 -0.54 3.50 13.86
C THR A 171 -1.87 2.99 14.42
N ASN A 172 -2.20 1.74 14.11
CA ASN A 172 -3.51 1.15 14.42
C ASN A 172 -3.88 1.25 15.89
N ARG A 173 -2.98 0.88 16.80
CA ARG A 173 -3.26 0.89 18.25
C ARG A 173 -3.55 2.30 18.77
N TYR A 174 -2.83 3.29 18.26
CA TYR A 174 -3.08 4.70 18.64
C TYR A 174 -4.43 5.18 18.11
N THR A 175 -4.72 4.94 16.85
CA THR A 175 -5.97 5.32 16.19
C THR A 175 -7.17 4.64 16.86
N CYS A 176 -7.10 3.33 17.11
CA CYS A 176 -8.16 2.60 17.82
C CYS A 176 -8.37 3.12 19.24
N ARG A 177 -7.31 3.44 19.98
CA ARG A 177 -7.40 4.00 21.33
C ARG A 177 -8.09 5.36 21.32
N ALA A 178 -7.69 6.26 20.42
CA ALA A 178 -8.30 7.57 20.25
C ALA A 178 -9.79 7.45 19.89
N LEU A 179 -10.14 6.58 18.96
CA LEU A 179 -11.53 6.31 18.59
C LEU A 179 -12.32 5.76 19.78
N THR A 180 -11.81 4.76 20.48
CA THR A 180 -12.49 4.16 21.64
C THR A 180 -12.75 5.19 22.73
N SER A 181 -11.76 6.04 23.04
CA SER A 181 -11.92 7.11 24.03
C SER A 181 -13.01 8.11 23.64
N ASN A 182 -13.04 8.53 22.38
CA ASN A 182 -14.08 9.45 21.89
C ASN A 182 -15.46 8.79 21.85
N LEU A 183 -15.55 7.52 21.45
CA LEU A 183 -16.80 6.76 21.44
C LEU A 183 -17.39 6.57 22.84
N ALA A 184 -16.54 6.46 23.86
CA ALA A 184 -16.98 6.36 25.25
C ALA A 184 -17.63 7.65 25.77
N LEU A 185 -17.24 8.80 25.20
CA LEU A 185 -17.74 10.12 25.64
C LEU A 185 -18.88 10.67 24.77
N LEU A 186 -18.91 10.31 23.49
CA LEU A 186 -19.81 10.91 22.49
C LEU A 186 -20.80 9.87 21.96
N SER A 187 -22.01 9.87 22.52
CA SER A 187 -23.11 9.01 22.05
C SER A 187 -23.45 9.34 20.57
N GLY A 188 -23.63 8.30 19.76
CA GLY A 188 -23.95 8.46 18.33
C GLY A 188 -22.75 8.57 17.40
N LEU A 189 -21.54 8.86 17.88
CA LEU A 189 -20.32 8.93 17.06
C LEU A 189 -20.05 7.61 16.33
N HIS A 190 -20.34 6.45 16.95
CA HIS A 190 -20.20 5.14 16.30
C HIS A 190 -21.00 5.04 14.99
N SER A 191 -22.23 5.56 14.99
CA SER A 191 -23.08 5.52 13.80
C SER A 191 -22.51 6.37 12.67
N ILE A 192 -21.94 7.53 12.98
CA ILE A 192 -21.27 8.40 12.00
C ILE A 192 -20.05 7.70 11.42
N ILE A 193 -19.15 7.17 12.26
CA ILE A 193 -17.95 6.44 11.82
C ILE A 193 -18.35 5.25 10.95
N ARG A 194 -19.35 4.47 11.37
CA ARG A 194 -19.85 3.34 10.59
C ARG A 194 -20.36 3.75 9.21
N ILE A 195 -21.03 4.90 9.12
CA ILE A 195 -21.51 5.44 7.85
C ILE A 195 -20.31 5.86 6.98
N LEU A 196 -19.36 6.61 7.51
CA LEU A 196 -18.19 7.11 6.80
C LEU A 196 -17.30 5.97 6.23
N PHE A 197 -17.13 4.90 7.00
CA PHE A 197 -16.30 3.76 6.60
C PHE A 197 -17.08 2.58 5.98
N ASN A 198 -18.40 2.76 5.70
CA ASN A 198 -19.19 1.71 5.07
C ASN A 198 -18.93 1.70 3.56
N ASN A 199 -18.10 0.78 3.10
CA ASN A 199 -17.69 0.61 1.70
C ASN A 199 -18.83 0.33 0.71
N LYS A 200 -20.09 0.16 1.17
CA LYS A 200 -21.23 -0.13 0.28
C LYS A 200 -21.75 1.10 -0.48
N SER A 201 -21.46 2.29 -0.01
CA SER A 201 -22.07 3.52 -0.52
C SER A 201 -21.09 4.53 -1.13
N GLY A 202 -19.78 4.27 -1.11
CA GLY A 202 -18.79 5.22 -1.66
C GLY A 202 -18.87 6.63 -1.03
N LEU A 203 -19.27 6.71 0.24
CA LEU A 203 -19.65 7.95 0.91
C LEU A 203 -18.47 8.91 1.15
N LEU A 204 -17.25 8.38 1.26
CA LEU A 204 -16.06 9.21 1.38
C LEU A 204 -15.37 9.29 0.02
N GLN A 205 -15.34 10.46 -0.58
CA GLN A 205 -14.71 10.70 -1.88
C GLN A 205 -13.78 11.90 -1.79
N ILE A 206 -12.68 11.84 -2.53
CA ILE A 206 -11.82 12.99 -2.79
C ILE A 206 -12.19 13.48 -4.19
N LEU A 207 -12.60 14.73 -4.27
CA LEU A 207 -12.99 15.39 -5.53
C LEU A 207 -12.02 16.52 -5.80
N ASP A 208 -11.70 16.74 -7.07
CA ASP A 208 -10.91 17.89 -7.47
C ASP A 208 -11.70 19.19 -7.18
N LEU A 209 -11.00 20.18 -6.64
CA LEU A 209 -11.60 21.48 -6.37
C LEU A 209 -11.84 22.22 -7.68
N PRO A 210 -13.10 22.57 -8.02
CA PRO A 210 -13.38 23.35 -9.21
C PRO A 210 -12.73 24.73 -9.15
N ASP A 211 -12.23 25.23 -10.29
CA ASP A 211 -11.47 26.48 -10.41
C ASP A 211 -12.22 27.69 -9.83
N LYS A 212 -13.55 27.68 -9.85
CA LYS A 212 -14.39 28.74 -9.28
C LYS A 212 -14.21 28.96 -7.78
N TYR A 213 -13.59 28.01 -7.07
CA TYR A 213 -13.34 28.10 -5.62
C TYR A 213 -11.90 28.47 -5.29
N ILE A 214 -11.03 28.66 -6.26
CA ILE A 214 -9.67 29.12 -6.04
C ILE A 214 -9.70 30.50 -5.39
N GLY A 215 -9.11 30.64 -4.20
CA GLY A 215 -9.11 31.89 -3.43
C GLY A 215 -10.37 32.15 -2.59
N LYS A 216 -11.35 31.23 -2.60
CA LYS A 216 -12.52 31.29 -1.72
C LYS A 216 -12.29 30.57 -0.39
N THR A 217 -13.11 30.89 0.59
CA THR A 217 -13.07 30.27 1.92
C THR A 217 -13.76 28.90 1.92
N PHE A 218 -13.41 28.05 2.89
CA PHE A 218 -14.09 26.76 3.10
C PHE A 218 -15.60 26.93 3.35
N VAL A 219 -16.02 28.01 4.02
CA VAL A 219 -17.42 28.31 4.27
C VAL A 219 -18.19 28.57 2.97
N GLU A 220 -17.62 29.33 2.04
CA GLU A 220 -18.23 29.58 0.73
C GLU A 220 -18.35 28.29 -0.08
N LEU A 221 -17.33 27.40 -0.01
CA LEU A 221 -17.40 26.10 -0.64
C LEU A 221 -18.55 25.26 -0.09
N THR A 222 -18.70 25.18 1.24
CA THR A 222 -19.72 24.34 1.89
C THR A 222 -21.13 24.83 1.62
N GLN A 223 -21.35 26.13 1.40
CA GLN A 223 -22.66 26.70 1.09
C GLN A 223 -23.19 26.29 -0.28
N ASP A 224 -22.31 26.04 -1.25
CA ASP A 224 -22.70 25.65 -2.59
C ASP A 224 -23.01 24.13 -2.73
N TYR A 225 -22.62 23.32 -1.75
CA TYR A 225 -22.85 21.87 -1.74
C TYR A 225 -23.94 21.50 -0.74
N ASN A 226 -25.20 21.45 -1.22
CA ASN A 226 -26.36 21.12 -0.37
C ASN A 226 -26.57 19.59 -0.20
N ASP A 227 -26.08 18.80 -1.18
CA ASP A 227 -26.30 17.34 -1.23
C ASP A 227 -25.11 16.51 -0.72
N ILE A 228 -23.98 17.15 -0.42
CA ILE A 228 -22.74 16.51 0.04
C ILE A 228 -22.24 17.22 1.29
N LEU A 229 -21.80 16.43 2.27
CA LEU A 229 -21.10 16.96 3.43
C LEU A 229 -19.62 17.13 3.09
N VAL A 230 -19.17 18.38 2.92
CA VAL A 230 -17.74 18.67 2.75
C VAL A 230 -17.07 18.59 4.14
N ILE A 231 -16.14 17.64 4.29
CA ILE A 231 -15.47 17.34 5.57
C ILE A 231 -14.20 18.17 5.73
N GLY A 232 -13.51 18.47 4.62
CA GLY A 232 -12.26 19.21 4.62
C GLY A 232 -11.73 19.43 3.20
N MET A 233 -10.63 20.14 3.11
CA MET A 233 -9.84 20.32 1.89
C MET A 233 -8.44 19.76 2.12
N LEU A 234 -7.91 19.09 1.11
CA LEU A 234 -6.50 18.70 1.06
C LEU A 234 -5.75 19.76 0.26
N GLU A 235 -4.87 20.50 0.90
CA GLU A 235 -3.95 21.39 0.21
C GLU A 235 -2.92 20.54 -0.55
N ASN A 236 -2.66 20.91 -1.81
CA ASN A 236 -1.71 20.21 -2.68
C ASN A 236 -2.07 18.75 -2.98
N SER A 237 -3.37 18.45 -3.20
CA SER A 237 -3.83 17.14 -3.70
C SER A 237 -3.45 16.87 -5.16
N GLY A 238 -2.51 17.63 -5.73
CA GLY A 238 -1.85 17.28 -6.98
C GLY A 238 -1.13 15.93 -6.88
N ASP A 239 -0.67 15.41 -7.99
CA ASP A 239 0.04 14.14 -8.07
C ASP A 239 1.18 14.10 -7.01
N LEU A 240 0.97 13.35 -5.93
CA LEU A 240 1.93 13.22 -4.83
C LEU A 240 3.31 12.75 -5.34
N ALA A 241 3.33 11.98 -6.42
CA ALA A 241 4.55 11.58 -7.08
C ALA A 241 5.29 12.78 -7.70
N TRP A 242 4.55 13.73 -8.28
CA TRP A 242 5.12 14.98 -8.81
C TRP A 242 5.66 15.87 -7.66
N LEU A 243 4.88 16.05 -6.59
CA LEU A 243 5.32 16.81 -5.41
C LEU A 243 6.58 16.20 -4.76
N LYS A 244 6.65 14.88 -4.69
CA LYS A 244 7.82 14.16 -4.18
C LYS A 244 9.04 14.39 -5.09
N GLN A 245 8.83 14.34 -6.40
CA GLN A 245 9.89 14.57 -7.40
C GLN A 245 10.38 16.03 -7.37
N GLU A 246 9.47 17.00 -7.25
CA GLU A 246 9.80 18.42 -7.13
C GLU A 246 10.59 18.71 -5.85
N LYS A 247 10.14 18.20 -4.70
CA LYS A 247 10.85 18.35 -3.42
C LYS A 247 12.26 17.73 -3.47
N MET A 248 12.41 16.55 -4.06
CA MET A 248 13.72 15.91 -4.20
C MET A 248 14.63 16.68 -5.15
N HIS A 249 14.11 17.20 -6.25
CA HIS A 249 14.85 18.01 -7.20
C HIS A 249 15.32 19.33 -6.56
N ASP A 250 14.49 19.96 -5.76
CA ASP A 250 14.80 21.19 -5.05
C ASP A 250 15.85 20.99 -3.94
N ILE A 251 15.77 19.86 -3.21
CA ILE A 251 16.79 19.48 -2.22
C ILE A 251 18.14 19.20 -2.90
N GLN A 252 18.14 18.52 -4.03
CA GLN A 252 19.36 18.24 -4.79
C GLN A 252 19.99 19.49 -5.42
N LYS A 253 19.21 20.49 -5.79
CA LYS A 253 19.67 21.77 -6.30
C LYS A 253 20.23 22.71 -5.22
N SER A 254 19.95 22.47 -3.95
CA SER A 254 20.46 23.32 -2.87
C SER A 254 21.95 23.07 -2.64
N VAL A 255 22.77 24.00 -3.09
CA VAL A 255 24.24 23.94 -3.00
C VAL A 255 24.76 24.13 -1.57
N SER A 256 23.91 24.55 -0.62
CA SER A 256 24.31 24.74 0.77
C SER A 256 23.32 24.08 1.73
N ILE A 257 23.85 23.50 2.82
CA ILE A 257 23.07 22.90 3.90
C ILE A 257 22.08 23.91 4.50
N GLN A 258 22.44 25.20 4.58
CA GLN A 258 21.56 26.26 5.09
C GLN A 258 20.34 26.48 4.21
N LEU A 259 20.52 26.49 2.88
CA LEU A 259 19.41 26.63 1.92
C LEU A 259 18.48 25.42 1.94
N ALA A 260 19.04 24.22 2.13
CA ALA A 260 18.26 22.99 2.28
C ALA A 260 17.42 23.00 3.57
N ILE A 261 17.99 23.46 4.69
CA ILE A 261 17.28 23.60 5.97
C ILE A 261 16.16 24.65 5.86
N GLN A 262 16.42 25.80 5.22
CA GLN A 262 15.40 26.83 5.01
C GLN A 262 14.23 26.31 4.17
N LYS A 263 14.50 25.65 3.06
CA LYS A 263 13.46 25.02 2.21
C LYS A 263 12.68 23.92 2.93
N LEU A 264 13.34 23.12 3.77
CA LEU A 264 12.67 22.12 4.60
C LEU A 264 11.74 22.75 5.66
N MET A 265 12.14 23.94 6.21
CA MET A 265 11.29 24.68 7.14
C MET A 265 10.08 25.30 6.44
N GLU A 266 10.25 25.84 5.23
CA GLU A 266 9.14 26.35 4.40
C GLU A 266 8.14 25.23 4.07
N ILE A 267 8.61 24.05 3.67
CA ILE A 267 7.78 22.88 3.42
C ILE A 267 7.03 22.41 4.69
N LYS A 268 7.68 22.52 5.88
CA LYS A 268 7.05 22.19 7.15
C LYS A 268 5.95 23.18 7.55
N ASN A 269 6.09 24.45 7.18
CA ASN A 269 5.10 25.49 7.49
C ASN A 269 3.95 25.55 6.47
N MET A 270 4.03 24.79 5.36
CA MET A 270 2.96 24.60 4.38
C MET A 270 2.04 23.40 4.71
N ARG A 271 2.25 22.77 5.88
CA ARG A 271 1.43 21.65 6.39
C ARG A 271 0.42 22.10 7.41
#